data_ab034db055dc425eac3db4e8ec767ebc
#
_entry.id   ab034db055dc425eac3db4e8ec767ebc
#
_cell.length_a   1.000
_cell.length_b   1.000
_cell.length_c   1.000
_cell.angle_alpha   90.00
_cell.angle_beta   90.00
_cell.angle_gamma   90.00
#
_symmetry.space_group_name_H-M   'P 1'
#
loop_
_entity.id
_entity.type
_entity.pdbx_description
1 polymer ?
#
loop_
_entity_poly.entity_id
_entity_poly.type
_entity_poly.pdbx_seq_one_letter_code
_entity_poly.pdbx_strand_id
1 'polypeptide(L)'
;PWFLMVLLISIDGLRPDALGIGYTPTLDALARDGYRAENARTLMPCCTLPCHNSMLRGVPVERHGITSNVFQPLVRPVPSALDQAARFQLRCGAFYNWGPLRDLYEPESVLAGIYLQDSHREEGDVRVADFALSHLKDDGLDFAFVYFGHVDEQGHRTGWMSDEYLEAARNAD
;
A
#
# COMPACT_ATOMS: atom_id res chain seq x y z
N PRO A 1 -6.68 17.22 22.27
CA PRO A 1 -7.24 15.99 21.72
C PRO A 1 -6.13 15.24 21.00
N TRP A 2 -5.96 13.95 21.35
CA TRP A 2 -5.05 13.07 20.65
C TRP A 2 -5.73 12.70 19.33
N PHE A 3 -5.26 13.22 18.19
CA PHE A 3 -5.70 12.76 16.89
C PHE A 3 -5.03 11.40 16.66
N LEU A 4 -5.80 10.33 16.72
CA LEU A 4 -5.35 9.01 16.34
C LEU A 4 -5.51 8.90 14.82
N MET A 5 -4.43 9.04 14.10
CA MET A 5 -4.38 8.79 12.66
C MET A 5 -3.86 7.37 12.41
N VAL A 6 -4.50 6.65 11.51
CA VAL A 6 -4.00 5.37 11.00
C VAL A 6 -3.41 5.57 9.61
N LEU A 7 -2.14 5.23 9.46
CA LEU A 7 -1.44 5.25 8.17
C LEU A 7 -1.07 3.81 7.79
N LEU A 8 -1.70 3.29 6.75
CA LEU A 8 -1.37 1.99 6.16
C LEU A 8 -0.49 2.19 4.94
N ILE A 9 0.78 1.82 5.05
CA ILE A 9 1.73 1.89 3.94
C ILE A 9 1.97 0.49 3.39
N SER A 10 1.84 0.33 2.08
CA SER A 10 2.23 -0.88 1.34
C SER A 10 3.42 -0.57 0.45
N ILE A 11 4.53 -1.25 0.68
CA ILE A 11 5.69 -1.25 -0.22
C ILE A 11 5.64 -2.57 -0.97
N ASP A 12 5.13 -2.53 -2.20
CA ASP A 12 4.90 -3.75 -2.99
C ASP A 12 6.22 -4.43 -3.35
N GLY A 13 6.23 -5.75 -3.32
CA GLY A 13 7.41 -6.53 -3.63
C GLY A 13 8.54 -6.46 -2.59
N LEU A 14 8.40 -5.69 -1.49
CA LEU A 14 9.43 -5.65 -0.45
C LEU A 14 9.50 -6.97 0.30
N ARG A 15 10.61 -7.67 0.15
CA ARG A 15 10.85 -8.97 0.77
C ARG A 15 11.33 -8.82 2.22
N PRO A 16 10.94 -9.73 3.13
CA PRO A 16 11.35 -9.67 4.53
C PRO A 16 12.87 -9.83 4.73
N ASP A 17 13.58 -10.48 3.81
CA ASP A 17 15.03 -10.65 3.85
C ASP A 17 15.82 -9.41 3.37
N ALA A 18 15.14 -8.40 2.82
CA ALA A 18 15.72 -7.08 2.59
C ALA A 18 15.75 -6.22 3.86
N LEU A 19 15.02 -6.61 4.91
CA LEU A 19 14.99 -5.90 6.19
C LEU A 19 16.14 -6.36 7.09
N GLY A 20 16.69 -5.44 7.90
CA GLY A 20 17.74 -5.76 8.87
C GLY A 20 19.14 -5.93 8.30
N ILE A 21 19.34 -5.68 7.01
CA ILE A 21 20.65 -5.79 6.34
C ILE A 21 21.26 -4.42 5.95
N GLY A 22 20.70 -3.33 6.49
CA GLY A 22 21.23 -1.98 6.33
C GLY A 22 20.67 -1.17 5.16
N TYR A 23 19.71 -1.70 4.42
CA TYR A 23 19.02 -0.98 3.33
C TYR A 23 17.75 -0.26 3.79
N THR A 24 17.18 -0.66 4.92
CA THR A 24 15.89 -0.15 5.42
C THR A 24 15.98 0.34 6.87
N PRO A 25 16.83 1.35 7.17
CA PRO A 25 17.06 1.80 8.54
C PRO A 25 15.82 2.39 9.24
N THR A 26 14.92 3.04 8.50
CA THR A 26 13.69 3.60 9.06
C THR A 26 12.71 2.49 9.44
N LEU A 27 12.47 1.52 8.56
CA LEU A 27 11.63 0.35 8.86
C LEU A 27 12.22 -0.49 10.02
N ASP A 28 13.54 -0.64 10.07
CA ASP A 28 14.22 -1.33 11.17
C ASP A 28 14.05 -0.58 12.50
N ALA A 29 14.06 0.76 12.48
CA ALA A 29 13.77 1.57 13.65
C ALA A 29 12.31 1.44 14.09
N LEU A 30 11.37 1.51 13.16
CA LEU A 30 9.94 1.31 13.43
C LEU A 30 9.67 -0.09 14.01
N ALA A 31 10.32 -1.13 13.48
CA ALA A 31 10.21 -2.48 14.00
C ALA A 31 10.76 -2.61 15.44
N ARG A 32 11.84 -1.91 15.76
CA ARG A 32 12.44 -1.89 17.10
C ARG A 32 11.58 -1.14 18.12
N ASP A 33 11.01 -0.01 17.71
CA ASP A 33 10.25 0.88 18.59
C ASP A 33 8.76 0.49 18.68
N GLY A 34 8.27 -0.34 17.74
CA GLY A 34 6.91 -0.82 17.65
C GLY A 34 6.81 -2.35 17.67
N TYR A 35 6.26 -2.92 16.60
CA TYR A 35 6.08 -4.37 16.47
C TYR A 35 6.39 -4.84 15.04
N ARG A 36 7.05 -6.01 14.92
CA ARG A 36 7.28 -6.70 13.65
C ARG A 36 6.63 -8.07 13.66
N ALA A 37 5.80 -8.36 12.67
CA ALA A 37 5.19 -9.67 12.48
C ALA A 37 6.14 -10.57 11.65
N GLU A 38 6.88 -11.46 12.32
CA GLU A 38 7.90 -12.30 11.67
C GLU A 38 7.30 -13.38 10.75
N ASN A 39 6.05 -13.79 11.00
CA ASN A 39 5.41 -14.90 10.30
C ASN A 39 4.20 -14.47 9.47
N ALA A 40 4.12 -13.18 9.10
CA ALA A 40 3.08 -12.71 8.20
C ALA A 40 3.18 -13.41 6.84
N ARG A 41 2.04 -13.77 6.26
CA ARG A 41 1.97 -14.44 4.96
C ARG A 41 0.96 -13.75 4.07
N THR A 42 1.29 -13.66 2.78
CA THR A 42 0.34 -13.23 1.77
C THR A 42 -0.60 -14.37 1.36
N LEU A 43 -1.56 -14.06 0.53
CA LEU A 43 -2.55 -15.00 0.01
C LEU A 43 -2.12 -15.56 -1.35
N MET A 44 -2.81 -16.61 -1.80
CA MET A 44 -2.69 -17.13 -3.16
C MET A 44 -3.95 -16.83 -3.96
N PRO A 45 -3.81 -16.39 -5.23
CA PRO A 45 -2.56 -16.09 -5.92
C PRO A 45 -1.89 -14.82 -5.36
N CYS A 46 -0.56 -14.84 -5.23
CA CYS A 46 0.23 -13.74 -4.68
C CYS A 46 0.42 -12.59 -5.69
N CYS A 47 -0.66 -12.17 -6.33
CA CYS A 47 -0.69 -11.02 -7.23
C CYS A 47 -1.11 -9.77 -6.46
N THR A 48 -0.65 -8.60 -6.91
CA THR A 48 -0.87 -7.31 -6.24
C THR A 48 -2.34 -7.04 -5.96
N LEU A 49 -3.21 -7.07 -6.97
CA LEU A 49 -4.60 -6.68 -6.81
C LEU A 49 -5.41 -7.66 -5.93
N PRO A 50 -5.31 -9.00 -6.07
CA PRO A 50 -5.92 -9.95 -5.14
C PRO A 50 -5.48 -9.76 -3.69
N CYS A 51 -4.18 -9.60 -3.46
CA CYS A 51 -3.63 -9.44 -2.11
C CYS A 51 -4.11 -8.13 -1.45
N HIS A 52 -4.10 -7.01 -2.17
CA HIS A 52 -4.56 -5.73 -1.64
C HIS A 52 -6.07 -5.69 -1.43
N ASN A 53 -6.87 -6.36 -2.29
CA ASN A 53 -8.30 -6.54 -2.03
C ASN A 53 -8.54 -7.31 -0.73
N SER A 54 -7.84 -8.42 -0.52
CA SER A 54 -7.97 -9.19 0.73
C SER A 54 -7.50 -8.40 1.95
N MET A 55 -6.38 -7.67 1.84
CA MET A 55 -5.84 -6.82 2.91
C MET A 55 -6.85 -5.75 3.33
N LEU A 56 -7.37 -4.98 2.39
CA LEU A 56 -8.26 -3.85 2.68
C LEU A 56 -9.70 -4.27 2.98
N ARG A 57 -10.14 -5.44 2.49
CA ARG A 57 -11.52 -5.93 2.71
C ARG A 57 -11.62 -6.93 3.87
N GLY A 58 -10.50 -7.43 4.38
CA GLY A 58 -10.47 -8.40 5.47
C GLY A 58 -11.10 -9.76 5.11
N VAL A 59 -11.10 -10.14 3.84
CA VAL A 59 -11.72 -11.39 3.34
C VAL A 59 -10.80 -12.11 2.35
N PRO A 60 -10.91 -13.45 2.24
CA PRO A 60 -10.09 -14.22 1.31
C PRO A 60 -10.52 -14.01 -0.15
N VAL A 61 -9.66 -14.42 -1.08
CA VAL A 61 -9.84 -14.28 -2.54
C VAL A 61 -11.16 -14.89 -3.01
N GLU A 62 -11.57 -16.02 -2.46
CA GLU A 62 -12.83 -16.71 -2.81
C GLU A 62 -14.07 -15.87 -2.47
N ARG A 63 -13.95 -14.95 -1.51
CA ARG A 63 -15.07 -14.09 -1.09
C ARG A 63 -15.20 -12.85 -1.96
N HIS A 64 -14.10 -12.16 -2.30
CA HIS A 64 -14.15 -10.97 -3.16
C HIS A 64 -14.05 -11.30 -4.65
N GLY A 65 -13.52 -12.47 -5.03
CA GLY A 65 -13.52 -12.96 -6.41
C GLY A 65 -12.45 -12.33 -7.33
N ILE A 66 -11.56 -11.49 -6.81
CA ILE A 66 -10.48 -10.88 -7.60
C ILE A 66 -9.29 -11.84 -7.57
N THR A 67 -8.94 -12.43 -8.73
CA THR A 67 -7.94 -13.51 -8.85
C THR A 67 -6.71 -13.13 -9.66
N SER A 68 -6.67 -11.93 -10.24
CA SER A 68 -5.56 -11.45 -11.07
C SER A 68 -5.44 -9.92 -11.02
N ASN A 69 -4.39 -9.38 -11.63
CA ASN A 69 -4.18 -7.93 -11.76
C ASN A 69 -5.05 -7.27 -12.87
N VAL A 70 -5.92 -8.04 -13.52
CA VAL A 70 -6.87 -7.53 -14.51
C VAL A 70 -8.14 -7.10 -13.78
N PHE A 71 -8.68 -5.94 -14.17
CA PHE A 71 -9.95 -5.46 -13.63
C PHE A 71 -11.06 -6.50 -13.72
N GLN A 72 -11.68 -6.76 -12.61
CA GLN A 72 -12.88 -7.61 -12.49
C GLN A 72 -13.84 -6.94 -11.51
N PRO A 73 -15.13 -6.79 -11.85
CA PRO A 73 -16.09 -6.29 -10.90
C PRO A 73 -16.24 -7.25 -9.71
N LEU A 74 -16.45 -6.71 -8.53
CA LEU A 74 -16.72 -7.50 -7.34
C LEU A 74 -18.04 -8.24 -7.51
N VAL A 75 -18.00 -9.56 -7.59
CA VAL A 75 -19.20 -10.41 -7.72
C VAL A 75 -20.09 -10.30 -6.47
N ARG A 76 -19.45 -10.13 -5.31
CA ARG A 76 -20.11 -9.93 -4.01
C ARG A 76 -19.42 -8.78 -3.32
N PRO A 77 -19.93 -7.55 -3.49
CA PRO A 77 -19.31 -6.37 -2.89
C PRO A 77 -19.07 -6.54 -1.39
N VAL A 78 -17.85 -6.27 -0.99
CA VAL A 78 -17.42 -6.21 0.41
C VAL A 78 -16.76 -4.85 0.61
N PRO A 79 -17.25 -4.02 1.53
CA PRO A 79 -16.65 -2.72 1.78
C PRO A 79 -15.19 -2.87 2.23
N SER A 80 -14.33 -2.00 1.74
CA SER A 80 -12.94 -1.92 2.21
C SER A 80 -12.84 -1.23 3.57
N ALA A 81 -11.67 -1.24 4.18
CA ALA A 81 -11.38 -0.49 5.40
C ALA A 81 -11.61 1.02 5.20
N LEU A 82 -11.29 1.57 4.00
CA LEU A 82 -11.58 2.95 3.65
C LEU A 82 -13.09 3.21 3.60
N ASP A 83 -13.85 2.31 2.97
CA ASP A 83 -15.32 2.42 2.90
C ASP A 83 -15.95 2.35 4.29
N GLN A 84 -15.45 1.46 5.14
CA GLN A 84 -15.95 1.34 6.51
C GLN A 84 -15.60 2.58 7.35
N ALA A 85 -14.37 3.07 7.27
CA ALA A 85 -13.95 4.29 7.97
C ALA A 85 -14.82 5.49 7.56
N ALA A 86 -15.07 5.67 6.26
CA ALA A 86 -15.93 6.74 5.74
C ALA A 86 -17.36 6.66 6.28
N ARG A 87 -17.94 5.45 6.43
CA ARG A 87 -19.27 5.25 7.06
C ARG A 87 -19.33 5.73 8.52
N PHE A 88 -18.18 5.71 9.21
CA PHE A 88 -18.05 6.29 10.55
C PHE A 88 -17.62 7.77 10.52
N GLN A 89 -17.77 8.43 9.36
CA GLN A 89 -17.44 9.85 9.17
C GLN A 89 -15.95 10.18 9.40
N LEU A 90 -15.06 9.18 9.26
CA LEU A 90 -13.64 9.40 9.28
C LEU A 90 -13.17 9.94 7.92
N ARG A 91 -12.22 10.85 7.95
CA ARG A 91 -11.62 11.47 6.77
C ARG A 91 -10.53 10.56 6.22
N CYS A 92 -10.77 9.99 5.06
CA CYS A 92 -9.88 9.00 4.47
C CYS A 92 -9.13 9.56 3.26
N GLY A 93 -7.92 9.04 3.02
CA GLY A 93 -7.11 9.32 1.83
C GLY A 93 -6.53 8.05 1.22
N ALA A 94 -6.30 8.06 -0.11
CA ALA A 94 -5.65 6.98 -0.82
C ALA A 94 -4.65 7.56 -1.83
N PHE A 95 -3.38 7.13 -1.74
CA PHE A 95 -2.27 7.67 -2.52
C PHE A 95 -1.48 6.51 -3.09
N TYR A 96 -1.38 6.40 -4.42
CA TYR A 96 -0.78 5.24 -5.06
C TYR A 96 -0.28 5.55 -6.48
N ASN A 97 0.66 4.76 -6.97
CA ASN A 97 1.22 4.92 -8.31
C ASN A 97 0.99 3.71 -9.25
N TRP A 98 0.07 2.80 -8.90
CA TRP A 98 -0.35 1.70 -9.74
C TRP A 98 -1.88 1.71 -9.95
N GLY A 99 -2.32 1.85 -11.20
CA GLY A 99 -3.70 2.18 -11.57
C GLY A 99 -4.79 1.23 -11.09
N PRO A 100 -4.58 -0.11 -11.10
CA PRO A 100 -5.62 -1.05 -10.66
C PRO A 100 -6.04 -0.90 -9.20
N LEU A 101 -5.26 -0.23 -8.35
CA LEU A 101 -5.63 0.01 -6.94
C LEU A 101 -6.82 0.98 -6.76
N ARG A 102 -7.21 1.72 -7.81
CA ARG A 102 -8.41 2.56 -7.79
C ARG A 102 -9.69 1.79 -7.44
N ASP A 103 -9.70 0.47 -7.65
CA ASP A 103 -10.86 -0.39 -7.44
C ASP A 103 -10.92 -0.97 -6.00
N LEU A 104 -10.00 -0.55 -5.12
CA LEU A 104 -9.94 -1.00 -3.72
C LEU A 104 -10.98 -0.33 -2.81
N TYR A 105 -11.57 0.76 -3.23
CA TYR A 105 -12.52 1.55 -2.44
C TYR A 105 -13.55 2.24 -3.34
N GLU A 106 -14.68 2.62 -2.76
CA GLU A 106 -15.66 3.45 -3.45
C GLU A 106 -15.16 4.90 -3.55
N PRO A 107 -15.33 5.59 -4.69
CA PRO A 107 -14.81 6.96 -4.86
C PRO A 107 -15.24 7.93 -3.77
N GLU A 108 -16.45 7.78 -3.23
CA GLU A 108 -17.01 8.65 -2.19
C GLU A 108 -16.43 8.37 -0.79
N SER A 109 -15.67 7.28 -0.64
CA SER A 109 -15.08 6.89 0.64
C SER A 109 -13.82 7.65 0.99
N VAL A 110 -13.24 8.41 0.06
CA VAL A 110 -12.01 9.16 0.28
C VAL A 110 -12.20 10.65 0.02
N LEU A 111 -11.66 11.47 0.91
CA LEU A 111 -11.59 12.92 0.74
C LEU A 111 -10.55 13.29 -0.33
N ALA A 112 -9.44 12.55 -0.36
CA ALA A 112 -8.37 12.70 -1.34
C ALA A 112 -7.99 11.34 -1.91
N GLY A 113 -8.14 11.16 -3.23
CA GLY A 113 -7.66 9.98 -3.96
C GLY A 113 -6.70 10.43 -5.05
N ILE A 114 -5.40 10.12 -4.89
CA ILE A 114 -4.37 10.55 -5.84
C ILE A 114 -3.69 9.33 -6.44
N TYR A 115 -3.84 9.22 -7.75
CA TYR A 115 -3.16 8.24 -8.58
C TYR A 115 -2.13 8.91 -9.47
N LEU A 116 -0.91 8.40 -9.44
CA LEU A 116 0.18 8.78 -10.32
C LEU A 116 0.61 7.53 -11.11
N GLN A 117 0.51 7.54 -12.43
CA GLN A 117 0.98 6.41 -13.24
C GLN A 117 2.51 6.44 -13.37
N ASP A 118 3.22 6.12 -12.31
CA ASP A 118 4.69 6.24 -12.24
C ASP A 118 5.36 5.19 -11.33
N SER A 119 4.79 3.97 -11.21
CA SER A 119 5.37 2.89 -10.40
C SER A 119 6.73 2.40 -10.90
N HIS A 120 7.03 2.63 -12.19
CA HIS A 120 8.28 2.19 -12.83
C HIS A 120 9.48 3.09 -12.53
N ARG A 121 9.29 4.18 -11.79
CA ARG A 121 10.34 5.13 -11.41
C ARG A 121 10.36 5.34 -9.90
N GLU A 122 11.57 5.56 -9.40
CA GLU A 122 11.79 5.95 -8.00
C GLU A 122 11.05 7.24 -7.64
N GLU A 123 11.11 8.25 -8.51
CA GLU A 123 10.44 9.54 -8.29
C GLU A 123 8.92 9.38 -8.16
N GLY A 124 8.35 8.29 -8.68
CA GLY A 124 6.92 7.97 -8.52
C GLY A 124 6.55 7.71 -7.08
N ASP A 125 7.35 6.93 -6.36
CA ASP A 125 7.13 6.67 -4.92
C ASP A 125 7.33 7.95 -4.09
N VAL A 126 8.37 8.75 -4.38
CA VAL A 126 8.62 10.03 -3.72
C VAL A 126 7.43 10.98 -3.90
N ARG A 127 6.90 11.10 -5.12
CA ARG A 127 5.73 11.95 -5.40
C ARG A 127 4.47 11.48 -4.67
N VAL A 128 4.25 10.16 -4.58
CA VAL A 128 3.15 9.60 -3.79
C VAL A 128 3.30 10.00 -2.33
N ALA A 129 4.51 9.88 -1.77
CA ALA A 129 4.80 10.28 -0.40
C ALA A 129 4.56 11.77 -0.16
N ASP A 130 5.02 12.64 -1.08
CA ASP A 130 4.84 14.10 -0.98
C ASP A 130 3.36 14.49 -0.98
N PHE A 131 2.55 13.91 -1.88
CA PHE A 131 1.11 14.13 -1.89
C PHE A 131 0.43 13.61 -0.62
N ALA A 132 0.79 12.41 -0.16
CA ALA A 132 0.25 11.87 1.08
C ALA A 132 0.57 12.79 2.26
N LEU A 133 1.82 13.22 2.41
CA LEU A 133 2.27 14.10 3.49
C LEU A 133 1.57 15.47 3.48
N SER A 134 1.36 16.07 2.31
CA SER A 134 0.62 17.32 2.17
C SER A 134 -0.82 17.16 2.69
N HIS A 135 -1.55 16.14 2.23
CA HIS A 135 -2.93 15.91 2.65
C HIS A 135 -3.06 15.47 4.12
N LEU A 136 -2.09 14.72 4.64
CA LEU A 136 -2.04 14.38 6.06
C LEU A 136 -1.92 15.62 6.94
N LYS A 137 -1.15 16.64 6.50
CA LYS A 137 -0.97 17.90 7.23
C LYS A 137 -2.15 18.85 7.05
N ASP A 138 -2.60 19.03 5.81
CA ASP A 138 -3.52 20.10 5.44
C ASP A 138 -4.99 19.70 5.63
N ASP A 139 -5.33 18.45 5.35
CA ASP A 139 -6.71 17.95 5.39
C ASP A 139 -7.08 17.24 6.69
N GLY A 140 -6.09 16.91 7.54
CA GLY A 140 -6.33 16.26 8.82
C GLY A 140 -7.00 14.89 8.65
N LEU A 141 -6.42 14.01 7.83
CA LEU A 141 -6.96 12.69 7.58
C LEU A 141 -6.90 11.82 8.85
N ASP A 142 -7.93 11.01 9.06
CA ASP A 142 -8.00 10.03 10.15
C ASP A 142 -7.44 8.66 9.72
N PHE A 143 -7.60 8.30 8.43
CA PHE A 143 -7.06 7.08 7.85
C PHE A 143 -6.52 7.35 6.45
N ALA A 144 -5.29 6.91 6.16
CA ALA A 144 -4.71 6.98 4.84
C ALA A 144 -4.09 5.65 4.42
N PHE A 145 -4.34 5.27 3.16
CA PHE A 145 -3.65 4.19 2.46
C PHE A 145 -2.62 4.79 1.50
N VAL A 146 -1.37 4.33 1.62
CA VAL A 146 -0.26 4.77 0.76
C VAL A 146 0.39 3.54 0.14
N TYR A 147 0.64 3.58 -1.17
CA TYR A 147 1.23 2.46 -1.90
C TYR A 147 2.42 2.93 -2.73
N PHE A 148 3.53 2.22 -2.57
CA PHE A 148 4.76 2.38 -3.32
C PHE A 148 4.99 1.16 -4.21
N GLY A 149 5.07 1.36 -5.52
CA GLY A 149 5.17 0.28 -6.51
C GLY A 149 6.56 0.03 -7.05
N HIS A 150 7.53 0.93 -6.82
CA HIS A 150 8.83 0.87 -7.49
C HIS A 150 9.68 -0.34 -7.11
N VAL A 151 9.62 -0.78 -5.86
CA VAL A 151 10.40 -1.96 -5.39
C VAL A 151 9.98 -3.23 -6.13
N ASP A 152 8.67 -3.43 -6.34
CA ASP A 152 8.13 -4.56 -7.11
C ASP A 152 8.59 -4.51 -8.57
N GLU A 153 8.47 -3.36 -9.21
CA GLU A 153 8.92 -3.14 -10.59
C GLU A 153 10.42 -3.43 -10.77
N GLN A 154 11.25 -3.05 -9.80
CA GLN A 154 12.68 -3.38 -9.83
C GLN A 154 12.92 -4.88 -9.64
N GLY A 155 12.21 -5.52 -8.71
CA GLY A 155 12.29 -6.97 -8.51
C GLY A 155 11.98 -7.76 -9.78
N HIS A 156 10.95 -7.34 -10.51
CA HIS A 156 10.61 -7.94 -11.82
C HIS A 156 11.64 -7.66 -12.91
N ARG A 157 12.24 -6.46 -12.94
CA ARG A 157 13.16 -6.02 -13.99
C ARG A 157 14.58 -6.56 -13.82
N THR A 158 15.12 -6.54 -12.60
CA THR A 158 16.54 -6.82 -12.34
C THR A 158 16.79 -8.07 -11.50
N GLY A 159 15.72 -8.67 -10.99
CA GLY A 159 15.76 -9.82 -10.09
C GLY A 159 15.64 -9.42 -8.61
N TRP A 160 14.99 -10.29 -7.86
CA TRP A 160 14.78 -10.11 -6.43
C TRP A 160 16.10 -10.20 -5.67
N MET A 161 16.35 -9.24 -4.78
CA MET A 161 17.59 -9.08 -4.01
C MET A 161 18.82 -8.71 -4.84
N SER A 162 18.66 -8.23 -6.09
CA SER A 162 19.74 -7.57 -6.82
C SER A 162 20.13 -6.24 -6.17
N ASP A 163 21.29 -5.68 -6.53
CA ASP A 163 21.73 -4.39 -6.01
C ASP A 163 20.72 -3.27 -6.33
N GLU A 164 20.15 -3.28 -7.54
CA GLU A 164 19.13 -2.32 -7.97
C GLU A 164 17.81 -2.48 -7.18
N TYR A 165 17.42 -3.72 -6.88
CA TYR A 165 16.27 -3.98 -6.03
C TYR A 165 16.49 -3.48 -4.60
N LEU A 166 17.65 -3.76 -4.03
CA LEU A 166 18.01 -3.30 -2.68
C LEU A 166 18.12 -1.76 -2.60
N GLU A 167 18.59 -1.12 -3.67
CA GLU A 167 18.59 0.34 -3.75
C GLU A 167 17.17 0.91 -3.83
N ALA A 168 16.27 0.26 -4.60
CA ALA A 168 14.86 0.64 -4.61
C ALA A 168 14.20 0.47 -3.23
N ALA A 169 14.55 -0.60 -2.51
CA ALA A 169 14.09 -0.79 -1.12
C ALA A 169 14.59 0.33 -0.18
N ARG A 170 15.84 0.77 -0.34
CA ARG A 170 16.42 1.91 0.40
C ARG A 170 15.67 3.20 0.12
N ASN A 171 15.32 3.44 -1.14
CA ASN A 171 14.64 4.66 -1.54
C ASN A 171 13.19 4.72 -1.06
N ALA A 172 12.56 3.55 -0.91
CA ALA A 172 11.21 3.44 -0.35
C ALA A 172 11.17 3.57 1.18
N ASP A 173 12.30 3.34 1.87
CA ASP A 173 12.48 3.44 3.32
C ASP A 173 12.56 4.88 3.78
#